data_38c0f0e23fa8379778c7e1946e196209
#
_entry.id   38c0f0e23fa8379778c7e1946e196209
#
_cell.length_a   1.000
_cell.length_b   1.000
_cell.length_c   1.000
_cell.angle_alpha   90.00
_cell.angle_beta   90.00
_cell.angle_gamma   90.00
#
_symmetry.space_group_name_H-M   'P 1'
#
loop_
_entity.id
_entity.type
_entity.pdbx_description
1 polymer ?
#
loop_
_entity_poly.entity_id
_entity_poly.type
_entity_poly.pdbx_seq_one_letter_code
_entity_poly.pdbx_strand_id
1 'polypeptide(L)'
;MKNCFIENSISIIRHSIILIYIILISLITAFIVMYTGGFGSIKSTAQLVREVKGGTVLIENKIDTTNGGIGTGFIIGENMIVTNNHVVEGNGELMVISNHDQTRYEAEIISTDPIVDLAIIKLKKWDEYKKHEGAVILSIGDSRKFEEGSKVVVIGHPWGLTWTVSEGIISAKNRRAGANPKYVDQIDANIFQGNSGGPVFNENGEVICVSELMLEGKGGSYGFCIPSALVKKVLGDFQLFGEVRWRVMNVSVGLTEDGSYVIVNSLDANGAAAKAGIKEGDKILEIYTPNNHPAGMVINNVDSLITELATMSGADEKVKVLIERDGEKQMIDVTTNYKLSKEYEADKNK
;
A
#
# COMPACT_ATOMS: atom_id res chain seq x y z
N MET A 1 -37.57 64.44 27.03
CA MET A 1 -36.84 64.06 25.80
C MET A 1 -35.38 63.61 26.05
N LYS A 2 -34.59 64.18 26.94
CA LYS A 2 -33.17 63.78 27.20
C LYS A 2 -33.00 62.34 27.73
N ASN A 3 -33.89 61.85 28.62
CA ASN A 3 -33.73 60.52 29.22
C ASN A 3 -34.01 59.34 28.25
N CYS A 4 -34.93 59.54 27.31
CA CYS A 4 -35.24 58.52 26.28
C CYS A 4 -34.07 58.32 25.27
N PHE A 5 -33.30 59.38 25.00
CA PHE A 5 -32.14 59.31 24.12
C PHE A 5 -30.96 58.54 24.78
N ILE A 6 -30.77 58.69 26.06
CA ILE A 6 -29.70 58.03 26.85
C ILE A 6 -29.98 56.52 26.96
N GLU A 7 -31.24 56.13 27.27
CA GLU A 7 -31.62 54.71 27.34
C GLU A 7 -31.50 53.98 26.02
N ASN A 8 -31.90 54.61 24.91
CA ASN A 8 -31.71 54.04 23.59
C ASN A 8 -30.21 53.89 23.21
N SER A 9 -29.37 54.83 23.54
CA SER A 9 -27.92 54.77 23.31
C SER A 9 -27.26 53.64 24.11
N ILE A 10 -27.64 53.45 25.38
CA ILE A 10 -27.14 52.38 26.24
C ILE A 10 -27.59 51.01 25.75
N SER A 11 -28.83 50.91 25.24
CA SER A 11 -29.36 49.68 24.65
C SER A 11 -28.57 49.27 23.36
N ILE A 12 -28.31 50.24 22.49
CA ILE A 12 -27.52 49.99 21.24
C ILE A 12 -26.09 49.56 21.58
N ILE A 13 -25.43 50.21 22.56
CA ILE A 13 -24.08 49.83 23.00
C ILE A 13 -24.06 48.41 23.59
N ARG A 14 -25.04 48.04 24.42
CA ARG A 14 -25.18 46.66 24.94
C ARG A 14 -25.34 45.62 23.83
N HIS A 15 -26.21 45.85 22.84
CA HIS A 15 -26.38 44.93 21.75
C HIS A 15 -25.12 44.80 20.89
N SER A 16 -24.41 45.92 20.64
CA SER A 16 -23.14 45.92 19.93
C SER A 16 -22.06 45.13 20.67
N ILE A 17 -21.94 45.25 21.96
CA ILE A 17 -20.99 44.48 22.80
C ILE A 17 -21.32 42.98 22.77
N ILE A 18 -22.59 42.60 22.88
CA ILE A 18 -23.02 41.19 22.77
C ILE A 18 -22.69 40.60 21.41
N LEU A 19 -22.94 41.35 20.33
CA LEU A 19 -22.64 40.92 18.94
C LEU A 19 -21.14 40.72 18.76
N ILE A 20 -20.30 41.66 19.26
CA ILE A 20 -18.82 41.51 19.22
C ILE A 20 -18.38 40.26 19.98
N TYR A 21 -18.98 39.99 21.16
CA TYR A 21 -18.67 38.80 21.94
C TYR A 21 -19.02 37.49 21.22
N ILE A 22 -20.17 37.44 20.56
CA ILE A 22 -20.61 36.27 19.73
C ILE A 22 -19.66 36.06 18.56
N ILE A 23 -19.27 37.14 17.87
CA ILE A 23 -18.30 37.06 16.76
C ILE A 23 -16.93 36.57 17.25
N LEU A 24 -16.46 37.07 18.41
CA LEU A 24 -15.17 36.63 18.97
C LEU A 24 -15.20 35.16 19.39
N ILE A 25 -16.27 34.68 19.98
CA ILE A 25 -16.45 33.26 20.34
C ILE A 25 -16.50 32.39 19.06
N SER A 26 -17.22 32.81 18.01
CA SER A 26 -17.28 32.07 16.77
C SER A 26 -15.93 32.04 16.04
N LEU A 27 -15.14 33.10 16.07
CA LEU A 27 -13.78 33.15 15.56
C LEU A 27 -12.82 32.26 16.33
N ILE A 28 -12.92 32.27 17.70
CA ILE A 28 -12.12 31.39 18.56
C ILE A 28 -12.47 29.92 18.31
N THR A 29 -13.76 29.58 18.22
CA THR A 29 -14.20 28.20 17.90
C THR A 29 -13.78 27.78 16.48
N ALA A 30 -13.89 28.65 15.49
CA ALA A 30 -13.40 28.40 14.14
C ALA A 30 -11.88 28.21 14.10
N PHE A 31 -11.13 29.04 14.86
CA PHE A 31 -9.69 28.93 14.99
C PHE A 31 -9.27 27.62 15.69
N ILE A 32 -9.96 27.23 16.76
CA ILE A 32 -9.73 25.96 17.44
C ILE A 32 -10.02 24.79 16.49
N VAL A 33 -11.12 24.80 15.74
CA VAL A 33 -11.47 23.77 14.76
C VAL A 33 -10.45 23.73 13.59
N MET A 34 -9.98 24.86 13.11
CA MET A 34 -8.93 24.94 12.08
C MET A 34 -7.57 24.45 12.58
N TYR A 35 -7.20 24.80 13.82
CA TYR A 35 -5.88 24.46 14.38
C TYR A 35 -5.81 23.02 14.94
N THR A 36 -6.94 22.47 15.38
CA THR A 36 -7.01 21.11 15.92
C THR A 36 -7.45 20.06 14.89
N GLY A 37 -7.71 20.49 13.66
CA GLY A 37 -8.10 19.58 12.58
C GLY A 37 -9.41 18.80 12.83
N GLY A 38 -10.33 19.39 13.65
CA GLY A 38 -11.49 18.66 14.18
C GLY A 38 -11.06 17.63 15.23
N PHE A 39 -11.70 17.58 16.36
CA PHE A 39 -11.45 16.57 17.40
C PHE A 39 -11.83 15.15 16.94
N GLY A 40 -11.15 14.60 15.93
CA GLY A 40 -11.01 13.18 15.79
C GLY A 40 -10.03 12.73 16.88
N SER A 41 -10.49 12.16 17.96
CA SER A 41 -9.61 11.59 18.97
C SER A 41 -8.69 10.59 18.30
N ILE A 42 -7.38 10.85 18.29
CA ILE A 42 -6.38 9.88 17.82
C ILE A 42 -6.63 8.59 18.58
N LYS A 43 -7.00 7.53 17.87
CA LYS A 43 -7.26 6.23 18.46
C LYS A 43 -6.00 5.71 19.13
N SER A 44 -6.11 5.22 20.35
CA SER A 44 -5.00 4.46 20.95
C SER A 44 -4.79 3.15 20.17
N THR A 45 -3.57 2.64 20.16
CA THR A 45 -3.26 1.33 19.55
C THR A 45 -4.20 0.22 20.04
N ALA A 46 -4.56 0.24 21.33
CA ALA A 46 -5.50 -0.72 21.90
C ALA A 46 -6.94 -0.58 21.35
N GLN A 47 -7.37 0.64 21.02
CA GLN A 47 -8.67 0.87 20.38
C GLN A 47 -8.65 0.38 18.92
N LEU A 48 -7.61 0.73 18.16
CA LEU A 48 -7.41 0.27 16.80
C LEU A 48 -7.42 -1.25 16.73
N VAL A 49 -6.62 -1.93 17.55
CA VAL A 49 -6.55 -3.40 17.58
C VAL A 49 -7.91 -4.04 17.84
N ARG A 50 -8.71 -3.51 18.77
CA ARG A 50 -10.05 -4.04 19.03
C ARG A 50 -10.97 -3.96 17.81
N GLU A 51 -10.83 -2.92 16.99
CA GLU A 51 -11.66 -2.73 15.80
C GLU A 51 -11.25 -3.62 14.63
N VAL A 52 -9.94 -3.83 14.44
CA VAL A 52 -9.42 -4.44 13.21
C VAL A 52 -8.99 -5.90 13.34
N LYS A 53 -8.66 -6.38 14.54
CA LYS A 53 -8.09 -7.74 14.71
C LYS A 53 -8.99 -8.88 14.18
N GLY A 54 -10.32 -8.70 14.22
CA GLY A 54 -11.27 -9.69 13.70
C GLY A 54 -11.22 -9.86 12.18
N GLY A 55 -10.54 -8.96 11.47
CA GLY A 55 -10.27 -9.09 10.04
C GLY A 55 -8.94 -9.78 9.71
N THR A 56 -8.13 -10.12 10.74
CA THR A 56 -6.83 -10.79 10.57
C THR A 56 -6.99 -12.29 10.85
N VAL A 57 -6.50 -13.14 9.96
CA VAL A 57 -6.70 -14.58 10.00
C VAL A 57 -5.38 -15.34 10.03
N LEU A 58 -5.34 -16.46 10.77
CA LEU A 58 -4.24 -17.41 10.74
C LEU A 58 -4.42 -18.35 9.54
N ILE A 59 -3.35 -18.54 8.76
CA ILE A 59 -3.34 -19.42 7.59
C ILE A 59 -2.35 -20.56 7.87
N GLU A 60 -2.80 -21.78 7.66
CA GLU A 60 -1.97 -22.99 7.60
C GLU A 60 -1.96 -23.52 6.17
N ASN A 61 -0.76 -23.82 5.65
CA ASN A 61 -0.57 -24.51 4.39
C ASN A 61 0.19 -25.80 4.65
N LYS A 62 -0.50 -26.93 4.61
CA LYS A 62 0.05 -28.24 4.91
C LYS A 62 0.38 -28.99 3.63
N ILE A 63 1.65 -28.97 3.23
CA ILE A 63 2.13 -29.59 1.98
C ILE A 63 2.20 -31.12 2.11
N ASP A 64 2.75 -31.62 3.22
CA ASP A 64 2.79 -33.04 3.57
C ASP A 64 2.81 -33.25 5.09
N THR A 65 3.12 -34.44 5.58
CA THR A 65 3.13 -34.74 7.01
C THR A 65 4.25 -34.05 7.81
N THR A 66 5.28 -33.55 7.12
CA THR A 66 6.49 -32.97 7.72
C THR A 66 6.72 -31.52 7.25
N ASN A 67 6.19 -31.15 6.09
CA ASN A 67 6.37 -29.86 5.47
C ASN A 67 5.05 -29.08 5.47
N GLY A 68 5.11 -27.87 5.93
CA GLY A 68 4.00 -26.94 5.92
C GLY A 68 4.46 -25.58 6.38
N GLY A 69 3.62 -24.59 6.17
CA GLY A 69 3.86 -23.20 6.54
C GLY A 69 2.72 -22.63 7.37
N ILE A 70 3.06 -21.66 8.19
CA ILE A 70 2.10 -20.82 8.91
C ILE A 70 2.30 -19.40 8.44
N GLY A 71 1.21 -18.70 8.15
CA GLY A 71 1.21 -17.30 7.80
C GLY A 71 -0.03 -16.59 8.33
N THR A 72 -0.13 -15.36 7.96
CA THR A 72 -1.25 -14.48 8.28
C THR A 72 -1.92 -14.03 7.00
N GLY A 73 -3.21 -13.76 7.06
CA GLY A 73 -3.96 -13.10 6.01
C GLY A 73 -4.93 -12.10 6.59
N PHE A 74 -5.63 -11.39 5.74
CA PHE A 74 -6.65 -10.44 6.18
C PHE A 74 -7.80 -10.33 5.18
N ILE A 75 -9.00 -10.11 5.72
CA ILE A 75 -10.26 -10.06 4.98
C ILE A 75 -10.46 -8.65 4.41
N ILE A 76 -10.63 -8.55 3.09
CA ILE A 76 -10.81 -7.26 2.38
C ILE A 76 -12.17 -7.13 1.69
N GLY A 77 -12.96 -8.18 1.70
CA GLY A 77 -14.27 -8.22 1.05
C GLY A 77 -15.04 -9.47 1.40
N GLU A 78 -16.21 -9.62 0.80
CA GLU A 78 -17.04 -10.81 0.96
C GLU A 78 -16.27 -12.03 0.41
N ASN A 79 -15.86 -12.91 1.33
CA ASN A 79 -15.06 -14.10 1.02
C ASN A 79 -13.77 -13.82 0.19
N MET A 80 -13.06 -12.75 0.52
CA MET A 80 -11.80 -12.40 -0.11
C MET A 80 -10.74 -12.09 0.94
N ILE A 81 -9.68 -12.88 0.96
CA ILE A 81 -8.57 -12.79 1.92
C ILE A 81 -7.29 -12.57 1.13
N VAL A 82 -6.50 -11.57 1.55
CA VAL A 82 -5.16 -11.30 1.02
C VAL A 82 -4.12 -11.91 1.96
N THR A 83 -3.07 -12.48 1.38
CA THR A 83 -1.88 -12.99 2.06
C THR A 83 -0.67 -12.94 1.14
N ASN A 84 0.50 -13.44 1.55
CA ASN A 84 1.64 -13.62 0.66
C ASN A 84 1.51 -14.86 -0.22
N ASN A 85 2.13 -14.81 -1.43
CA ASN A 85 2.22 -15.96 -2.32
C ASN A 85 2.98 -17.13 -1.67
N HIS A 86 4.14 -16.86 -1.03
CA HIS A 86 4.93 -17.92 -0.41
C HIS A 86 4.21 -18.63 0.75
N VAL A 87 3.19 -18.02 1.36
CA VAL A 87 2.37 -18.64 2.41
C VAL A 87 1.49 -19.74 1.83
N VAL A 88 1.03 -19.59 0.59
CA VAL A 88 0.10 -20.52 -0.07
C VAL A 88 0.76 -21.41 -1.14
N GLU A 89 2.05 -21.21 -1.38
CA GLU A 89 2.81 -21.95 -2.39
C GLU A 89 2.96 -23.44 -2.04
N GLY A 90 3.10 -24.31 -3.07
CA GLY A 90 3.41 -25.73 -2.91
C GLY A 90 2.22 -26.68 -2.93
N ASN A 91 1.02 -26.20 -3.33
CA ASN A 91 -0.19 -27.03 -3.49
C ASN A 91 -0.59 -27.86 -2.25
N GLY A 92 -0.36 -27.33 -1.07
CA GLY A 92 -0.76 -27.95 0.20
C GLY A 92 -2.25 -27.83 0.48
N GLU A 93 -2.69 -28.52 1.54
CA GLU A 93 -4.02 -28.33 2.11
C GLU A 93 -4.06 -26.98 2.82
N LEU A 94 -4.80 -26.03 2.24
CA LEU A 94 -4.85 -24.64 2.71
C LEU A 94 -6.03 -24.45 3.66
N MET A 95 -5.73 -24.03 4.90
CA MET A 95 -6.70 -23.82 5.95
C MET A 95 -6.60 -22.41 6.54
N VAL A 96 -7.73 -21.81 6.81
CA VAL A 96 -7.86 -20.67 7.71
C VAL A 96 -8.32 -21.19 9.07
N ILE A 97 -7.59 -20.81 10.11
CA ILE A 97 -7.83 -21.30 11.46
C ILE A 97 -8.59 -20.25 12.26
N SER A 98 -9.66 -20.68 12.93
CA SER A 98 -10.41 -19.86 13.88
C SER A 98 -9.50 -19.35 15.00
N ASN A 99 -9.59 -18.06 15.27
CA ASN A 99 -8.87 -17.46 16.38
C ASN A 99 -9.53 -17.73 17.76
N HIS A 100 -10.76 -18.26 17.76
CA HIS A 100 -11.52 -18.52 18.99
C HIS A 100 -11.33 -19.96 19.52
N ASP A 101 -11.47 -20.95 18.65
CA ASP A 101 -11.54 -22.35 19.06
C ASP A 101 -10.72 -23.33 18.20
N GLN A 102 -9.87 -22.81 17.32
CA GLN A 102 -9.03 -23.58 16.40
C GLN A 102 -9.81 -24.38 15.34
N THR A 103 -11.09 -24.05 15.10
CA THR A 103 -11.84 -24.64 13.98
C THR A 103 -11.14 -24.32 12.66
N ARG A 104 -11.08 -25.31 11.77
CA ARG A 104 -10.36 -25.25 10.49
C ARG A 104 -11.34 -25.05 9.35
N TYR A 105 -11.13 -24.03 8.56
CA TYR A 105 -11.92 -23.70 7.37
C TYR A 105 -11.08 -23.87 6.12
N GLU A 106 -11.48 -24.80 5.27
CA GLU A 106 -10.78 -25.06 4.01
C GLU A 106 -10.82 -23.85 3.10
N ALA A 107 -9.66 -23.50 2.53
CA ALA A 107 -9.51 -22.37 1.62
C ALA A 107 -9.01 -22.83 0.26
N GLU A 108 -9.22 -21.99 -0.74
CA GLU A 108 -8.70 -22.19 -2.10
C GLU A 108 -8.06 -20.91 -2.63
N ILE A 109 -7.02 -21.08 -3.42
CA ILE A 109 -6.31 -19.98 -4.07
C ILE A 109 -7.14 -19.47 -5.25
N ILE A 110 -7.39 -18.18 -5.30
CA ILE A 110 -8.06 -17.51 -6.43
C ILE A 110 -7.02 -16.97 -7.41
N SER A 111 -5.99 -16.31 -6.89
CA SER A 111 -4.93 -15.68 -7.68
C SER A 111 -3.64 -15.59 -6.88
N THR A 112 -2.53 -15.69 -7.59
CA THR A 112 -1.19 -15.46 -7.04
C THR A 112 -0.40 -14.52 -7.92
N ASP A 113 0.45 -13.73 -7.30
CA ASP A 113 1.46 -12.92 -7.97
C ASP A 113 2.82 -13.10 -7.27
N PRO A 114 3.68 -13.98 -7.82
CA PRO A 114 5.00 -14.24 -7.26
C PRO A 114 5.97 -13.05 -7.40
N ILE A 115 5.69 -12.09 -8.30
CA ILE A 115 6.56 -10.92 -8.50
C ILE A 115 6.57 -10.02 -7.26
N VAL A 116 5.38 -9.74 -6.73
CA VAL A 116 5.24 -8.94 -5.50
C VAL A 116 4.89 -9.78 -4.29
N ASP A 117 4.86 -11.11 -4.43
CA ASP A 117 4.60 -12.06 -3.36
C ASP A 117 3.22 -11.87 -2.69
N LEU A 118 2.18 -11.71 -3.50
CA LEU A 118 0.80 -11.60 -3.03
C LEU A 118 -0.05 -12.76 -3.51
N ALA A 119 -1.02 -13.15 -2.69
CA ALA A 119 -2.06 -14.12 -3.05
C ALA A 119 -3.43 -13.65 -2.56
N ILE A 120 -4.45 -14.07 -3.32
CA ILE A 120 -5.85 -13.91 -2.97
C ILE A 120 -6.43 -15.31 -2.77
N ILE A 121 -7.03 -15.55 -1.61
CA ILE A 121 -7.68 -16.81 -1.28
C ILE A 121 -9.14 -16.58 -0.87
N LYS A 122 -9.95 -17.62 -0.95
CA LYS A 122 -11.32 -17.62 -0.43
C LYS A 122 -11.60 -18.90 0.37
N LEU A 123 -12.57 -18.84 1.26
CA LEU A 123 -13.01 -19.99 2.03
C LEU A 123 -14.07 -20.77 1.25
N LYS A 124 -14.04 -22.11 1.31
CA LYS A 124 -15.12 -22.94 0.75
C LYS A 124 -16.43 -22.80 1.52
N LYS A 125 -16.35 -22.47 2.82
CA LYS A 125 -17.49 -22.32 3.72
C LYS A 125 -17.52 -20.95 4.39
N TRP A 126 -17.60 -19.89 3.57
CA TRP A 126 -17.57 -18.51 4.03
C TRP A 126 -18.69 -18.16 5.00
N ASP A 127 -19.93 -18.62 4.74
CA ASP A 127 -21.07 -18.28 5.60
C ASP A 127 -20.96 -18.93 6.99
N GLU A 128 -20.40 -20.13 7.09
CA GLU A 128 -20.10 -20.78 8.37
C GLU A 128 -19.04 -19.97 9.14
N TYR A 129 -17.95 -19.60 8.47
CA TYR A 129 -16.88 -18.77 9.05
C TYR A 129 -17.43 -17.43 9.54
N LYS A 130 -18.14 -16.69 8.69
CA LYS A 130 -18.71 -15.38 9.00
C LYS A 130 -19.66 -15.43 10.19
N LYS A 131 -20.48 -16.47 10.28
CA LYS A 131 -21.38 -16.66 11.41
C LYS A 131 -20.64 -16.97 12.70
N HIS A 132 -19.56 -17.71 12.63
CA HIS A 132 -18.77 -18.17 13.78
C HIS A 132 -17.79 -17.09 14.29
N GLU A 133 -17.03 -16.47 13.40
CA GLU A 133 -15.95 -15.53 13.73
C GLU A 133 -16.39 -14.07 13.79
N GLY A 134 -17.49 -13.70 13.14
CA GLY A 134 -17.90 -12.30 13.03
C GLY A 134 -16.91 -11.51 12.16
N ALA A 135 -16.68 -11.96 10.94
CA ALA A 135 -15.67 -11.43 10.02
C ALA A 135 -15.71 -9.90 9.89
N VAL A 136 -14.59 -9.26 10.16
CA VAL A 136 -14.38 -7.81 9.97
C VAL A 136 -13.69 -7.60 8.62
N ILE A 137 -14.36 -6.85 7.73
CA ILE A 137 -13.76 -6.45 6.45
C ILE A 137 -12.86 -5.24 6.68
N LEU A 138 -11.57 -5.38 6.35
CA LEU A 138 -10.57 -4.34 6.53
C LEU A 138 -10.50 -3.43 5.30
N SER A 139 -10.35 -2.13 5.55
CA SER A 139 -10.15 -1.15 4.48
C SER A 139 -8.67 -1.06 4.09
N ILE A 140 -8.40 -0.92 2.79
CA ILE A 140 -7.05 -0.72 2.27
C ILE A 140 -6.82 0.78 2.07
N GLY A 141 -5.89 1.35 2.86
CA GLY A 141 -5.44 2.73 2.76
C GLY A 141 -4.58 2.97 1.51
N ASP A 142 -4.03 4.16 1.38
CA ASP A 142 -3.12 4.53 0.30
C ASP A 142 -1.71 4.76 0.85
N SER A 143 -0.81 3.77 0.66
CA SER A 143 0.57 3.83 1.15
C SER A 143 1.39 5.01 0.62
N ARG A 144 0.97 5.64 -0.49
CA ARG A 144 1.64 6.81 -1.06
C ARG A 144 1.48 8.08 -0.21
N LYS A 145 0.46 8.12 0.69
CA LYS A 145 0.17 9.25 1.58
C LYS A 145 0.97 9.23 2.89
N PHE A 146 1.73 8.19 3.14
CA PHE A 146 2.50 8.01 4.36
C PHE A 146 3.99 8.18 4.07
N GLU A 147 4.72 8.77 5.02
CA GLU A 147 6.13 9.10 4.91
C GLU A 147 6.93 8.35 5.99
N GLU A 148 8.25 8.41 5.89
CA GLU A 148 9.14 7.94 6.95
C GLU A 148 8.79 8.63 8.27
N GLY A 149 8.74 7.85 9.34
CA GLY A 149 8.28 8.30 10.66
C GLY A 149 6.78 8.11 10.91
N SER A 150 5.97 7.80 9.89
CA SER A 150 4.54 7.48 10.08
C SER A 150 4.39 6.22 10.92
N LYS A 151 3.51 6.28 11.93
CA LYS A 151 3.22 5.18 12.84
C LYS A 151 2.55 4.01 12.12
N VAL A 152 2.96 2.78 12.49
CA VAL A 152 2.39 1.54 12.00
C VAL A 152 2.09 0.57 13.13
N VAL A 153 1.06 -0.25 12.94
CA VAL A 153 0.69 -1.36 13.83
C VAL A 153 0.57 -2.63 13.01
N VAL A 154 1.32 -3.67 13.38
CA VAL A 154 1.29 -4.99 12.74
C VAL A 154 0.46 -5.93 13.61
N ILE A 155 -0.44 -6.68 13.00
CA ILE A 155 -1.19 -7.75 13.65
C ILE A 155 -0.95 -9.03 12.86
N GLY A 156 -0.52 -10.10 13.55
CA GLY A 156 -0.25 -11.37 12.90
C GLY A 156 -0.24 -12.55 13.86
N HIS A 157 0.22 -13.70 13.35
CA HIS A 157 0.17 -14.98 14.06
C HIS A 157 1.56 -15.65 14.11
N PRO A 158 2.59 -14.99 14.67
CA PRO A 158 3.93 -15.56 14.72
C PRO A 158 3.93 -16.91 15.44
N TRP A 159 4.54 -17.92 14.81
CA TRP A 159 4.59 -19.31 15.31
C TRP A 159 3.21 -19.90 15.66
N GLY A 160 2.14 -19.41 15.03
CA GLY A 160 0.76 -19.82 15.31
C GLY A 160 0.14 -19.17 16.57
N LEU A 161 0.84 -18.23 17.21
CA LEU A 161 0.27 -17.45 18.32
C LEU A 161 -0.73 -16.43 17.77
N THR A 162 -1.97 -16.57 18.17
CA THR A 162 -3.06 -15.73 17.66
C THR A 162 -2.92 -14.27 18.10
N TRP A 163 -3.11 -13.33 17.14
CA TRP A 163 -3.18 -11.88 17.36
C TRP A 163 -2.00 -11.28 18.15
N THR A 164 -0.80 -11.60 17.75
CA THR A 164 0.37 -10.86 18.22
C THR A 164 0.40 -9.48 17.60
N VAL A 165 0.56 -8.46 18.42
CA VAL A 165 0.59 -7.05 18.01
C VAL A 165 1.98 -6.49 18.21
N SER A 166 2.51 -5.81 17.19
CA SER A 166 3.71 -4.98 17.30
C SER A 166 3.44 -3.58 16.74
N GLU A 167 4.18 -2.60 17.22
CA GLU A 167 4.04 -1.19 16.84
C GLU A 167 5.41 -0.64 16.47
N GLY A 168 5.44 0.26 15.49
CA GLY A 168 6.64 0.92 15.02
C GLY A 168 6.32 2.06 14.07
N ILE A 169 7.29 2.38 13.21
CA ILE A 169 7.17 3.41 12.18
C ILE A 169 7.61 2.89 10.81
N ILE A 170 7.25 3.61 9.75
CA ILE A 170 7.87 3.46 8.43
C ILE A 170 9.30 4.01 8.54
N SER A 171 10.30 3.17 8.39
CA SER A 171 11.71 3.55 8.48
C SER A 171 12.27 4.02 7.15
N ALA A 172 11.79 3.46 6.04
CA ALA A 172 12.16 3.87 4.68
C ALA A 172 11.12 3.32 3.67
N LYS A 173 11.06 3.96 2.52
CA LYS A 173 10.14 3.58 1.44
C LYS A 173 10.88 3.09 0.21
N ASN A 174 10.19 2.30 -0.62
CA ASN A 174 10.66 1.85 -1.93
C ASN A 174 12.05 1.19 -1.89
N ARG A 175 12.29 0.33 -0.90
CA ARG A 175 13.52 -0.45 -0.79
C ARG A 175 13.48 -1.67 -1.71
N ARG A 176 14.64 -2.02 -2.26
CA ARG A 176 14.84 -3.34 -2.85
C ARG A 176 15.32 -4.28 -1.77
N ALA A 177 14.53 -5.29 -1.42
CA ALA A 177 14.90 -6.30 -0.45
C ALA A 177 14.81 -7.70 -1.08
N GLY A 178 15.83 -8.51 -0.83
CA GLY A 178 15.91 -9.87 -1.37
C GLY A 178 16.43 -9.97 -2.81
N ALA A 179 16.32 -11.17 -3.39
CA ALA A 179 16.82 -11.48 -4.73
C ALA A 179 15.92 -10.96 -5.88
N ASN A 180 14.70 -10.58 -5.57
CA ASN A 180 13.75 -10.02 -6.51
C ASN A 180 13.72 -8.49 -6.41
N PRO A 181 13.44 -7.77 -7.51
CA PRO A 181 13.25 -6.33 -7.49
C PRO A 181 11.88 -5.98 -6.86
N LYS A 182 11.62 -6.48 -5.65
CA LYS A 182 10.42 -6.14 -4.91
C LYS A 182 10.61 -4.76 -4.31
N TYR A 183 9.65 -3.90 -4.54
CA TYR A 183 9.60 -2.60 -3.88
C TYR A 183 8.80 -2.76 -2.61
N VAL A 184 9.50 -2.75 -1.49
CA VAL A 184 8.95 -2.90 -0.15
C VAL A 184 9.24 -1.67 0.67
N ASP A 185 8.37 -1.36 1.61
CA ASP A 185 8.63 -0.37 2.64
C ASP A 185 9.29 -1.06 3.83
N GLN A 186 10.27 -0.39 4.44
CA GLN A 186 10.96 -0.85 5.64
C GLN A 186 10.25 -0.30 6.86
N ILE A 187 10.03 -1.15 7.85
CA ILE A 187 9.44 -0.79 9.14
C ILE A 187 10.33 -1.27 10.30
N ASP A 188 10.25 -0.60 11.43
CA ASP A 188 10.95 -1.02 12.66
C ASP A 188 10.05 -1.80 13.63
N ALA A 189 8.75 -1.98 13.29
CA ALA A 189 7.89 -2.90 14.00
C ALA A 189 8.42 -4.33 13.86
N ASN A 190 8.38 -5.07 14.97
CA ASN A 190 8.85 -6.45 14.96
C ASN A 190 8.02 -7.35 14.05
N ILE A 191 8.66 -7.96 13.07
CA ILE A 191 8.11 -9.00 12.20
C ILE A 191 8.79 -10.31 12.52
N PHE A 192 8.02 -11.38 12.69
CA PHE A 192 8.50 -12.72 12.97
C PHE A 192 7.90 -13.71 11.97
N GLN A 193 8.50 -14.90 11.87
CA GLN A 193 7.93 -15.99 11.08
C GLN A 193 6.48 -16.30 11.50
N GLY A 194 5.57 -16.25 10.52
CA GLY A 194 4.13 -16.36 10.72
C GLY A 194 3.38 -15.03 10.64
N ASN A 195 4.07 -13.88 10.68
CA ASN A 195 3.45 -12.59 10.38
C ASN A 195 3.28 -12.35 8.87
N SER A 196 4.01 -13.10 8.03
CA SER A 196 3.95 -12.96 6.56
C SER A 196 2.52 -13.03 6.04
N GLY A 197 2.14 -12.08 5.20
CA GLY A 197 0.78 -11.91 4.67
C GLY A 197 -0.16 -11.13 5.58
N GLY A 198 0.28 -10.76 6.79
CA GLY A 198 -0.50 -10.01 7.76
C GLY A 198 -0.61 -8.52 7.44
N PRO A 199 -1.69 -7.86 7.90
CA PRO A 199 -1.90 -6.44 7.68
C PRO A 199 -0.99 -5.58 8.55
N VAL A 200 -0.49 -4.50 7.95
CA VAL A 200 0.18 -3.38 8.62
C VAL A 200 -0.74 -2.18 8.53
N PHE A 201 -1.18 -1.67 9.67
CA PHE A 201 -2.18 -0.61 9.78
C PHE A 201 -1.55 0.75 10.02
N ASN A 202 -2.21 1.79 9.52
CA ASN A 202 -2.01 3.16 9.98
C ASN A 202 -2.83 3.47 11.25
N GLU A 203 -2.74 4.70 11.76
CA GLU A 203 -3.46 5.15 12.95
C GLU A 203 -5.00 5.14 12.80
N ASN A 204 -5.51 5.13 11.56
CA ASN A 204 -6.94 5.09 11.27
C ASN A 204 -7.51 3.66 11.21
N GLY A 205 -6.66 2.63 11.24
CA GLY A 205 -7.04 1.23 11.07
C GLY A 205 -7.18 0.80 9.61
N GLU A 206 -6.59 1.55 8.68
CA GLU A 206 -6.50 1.16 7.29
C GLU A 206 -5.22 0.35 7.04
N VAL A 207 -5.31 -0.71 6.25
CA VAL A 207 -4.15 -1.50 5.82
C VAL A 207 -3.33 -0.69 4.81
N ILE A 208 -2.11 -0.31 5.17
CA ILE A 208 -1.20 0.44 4.31
C ILE A 208 -0.06 -0.41 3.75
N CYS A 209 0.13 -1.60 4.31
CA CYS A 209 1.20 -2.50 3.90
C CYS A 209 0.84 -3.96 4.26
N VAL A 210 1.45 -4.92 3.58
CA VAL A 210 1.35 -6.35 3.88
C VAL A 210 2.71 -6.84 4.38
N SER A 211 2.76 -7.37 5.59
CA SER A 211 3.97 -7.92 6.20
C SER A 211 4.56 -9.02 5.32
N GLU A 212 5.85 -8.98 5.03
CA GLU A 212 6.49 -9.92 4.10
C GLU A 212 7.65 -10.68 4.73
N LEU A 213 8.76 -9.99 5.01
CA LEU A 213 9.97 -10.63 5.46
C LEU A 213 10.70 -9.80 6.53
N MET A 214 11.55 -10.48 7.26
CA MET A 214 12.53 -9.89 8.18
C MET A 214 13.92 -10.23 7.67
N LEU A 215 14.79 -9.24 7.61
CA LEU A 215 16.23 -9.45 7.40
C LEU A 215 16.97 -9.27 8.71
N GLU A 216 17.68 -10.31 9.12
CA GLU A 216 18.58 -10.26 10.27
C GLU A 216 19.94 -9.70 9.86
N GLY A 217 20.43 -8.71 10.60
CA GLY A 217 21.73 -8.11 10.41
C GLY A 217 22.53 -8.03 11.71
N LYS A 218 23.82 -7.69 11.60
CA LYS A 218 24.67 -7.42 12.79
C LYS A 218 24.15 -6.15 13.48
N GLY A 219 23.28 -6.32 14.49
CA GLY A 219 22.77 -5.20 15.28
C GLY A 219 21.25 -5.05 15.31
N GLY A 220 20.51 -5.95 14.70
CA GLY A 220 19.03 -5.96 14.75
C GLY A 220 18.37 -6.64 13.56
N SER A 221 17.06 -6.69 13.60
CA SER A 221 16.21 -7.15 12.50
C SER A 221 15.52 -5.97 11.84
N TYR A 222 15.37 -6.03 10.53
CA TYR A 222 14.64 -5.06 9.74
C TYR A 222 13.39 -5.73 9.18
N GLY A 223 12.22 -5.16 9.46
CA GLY A 223 10.96 -5.61 8.89
C GLY A 223 10.71 -4.96 7.53
N PHE A 224 10.16 -5.73 6.60
CA PHE A 224 9.75 -5.24 5.28
C PHE A 224 8.31 -5.62 5.00
N CYS A 225 7.63 -4.75 4.29
CA CYS A 225 6.23 -4.96 3.94
C CYS A 225 5.91 -4.48 2.53
N ILE A 226 4.95 -5.11 1.88
CA ILE A 226 4.49 -4.79 0.52
C ILE A 226 3.52 -3.61 0.60
N PRO A 227 3.80 -2.44 -0.03
CA PRO A 227 2.94 -1.26 0.04
C PRO A 227 1.52 -1.53 -0.48
N SER A 228 0.52 -0.94 0.15
CA SER A 228 -0.89 -1.11 -0.26
C SER A 228 -1.20 -0.62 -1.68
N ALA A 229 -0.38 0.25 -2.25
CA ALA A 229 -0.49 0.62 -3.66
C ALA A 229 -0.34 -0.58 -4.59
N LEU A 230 0.61 -1.49 -4.30
CA LEU A 230 0.77 -2.76 -5.04
C LEU A 230 -0.39 -3.73 -4.77
N VAL A 231 -0.86 -3.80 -3.52
CA VAL A 231 -2.04 -4.62 -3.18
C VAL A 231 -3.25 -4.16 -3.99
N LYS A 232 -3.54 -2.86 -4.03
CA LYS A 232 -4.64 -2.29 -4.83
C LYS A 232 -4.49 -2.58 -6.32
N LYS A 233 -3.27 -2.48 -6.83
CA LYS A 233 -2.94 -2.82 -8.23
C LYS A 233 -3.28 -4.28 -8.52
N VAL A 234 -2.79 -5.23 -7.73
CA VAL A 234 -3.04 -6.67 -7.90
C VAL A 234 -4.54 -6.98 -7.83
N LEU A 235 -5.23 -6.46 -6.83
CA LEU A 235 -6.68 -6.65 -6.67
C LEU A 235 -7.48 -6.05 -7.83
N GLY A 236 -7.15 -4.82 -8.24
CA GLY A 236 -7.83 -4.14 -9.34
C GLY A 236 -7.66 -4.88 -10.67
N ASP A 237 -6.45 -5.32 -10.97
CA ASP A 237 -6.18 -6.08 -12.18
C ASP A 237 -6.89 -7.45 -12.17
N PHE A 238 -6.85 -8.13 -11.03
CA PHE A 238 -7.56 -9.40 -10.90
C PHE A 238 -9.06 -9.24 -11.11
N GLN A 239 -9.68 -8.20 -10.52
CA GLN A 239 -11.10 -7.92 -10.70
C GLN A 239 -11.46 -7.58 -12.15
N LEU A 240 -10.60 -6.86 -12.87
CA LEU A 240 -10.86 -6.41 -14.25
C LEU A 240 -10.54 -7.49 -15.30
N PHE A 241 -9.48 -8.27 -15.09
CA PHE A 241 -8.90 -9.13 -16.12
C PHE A 241 -8.81 -10.62 -15.72
N GLY A 242 -9.01 -10.93 -14.44
CA GLY A 242 -8.73 -12.28 -13.90
C GLY A 242 -7.24 -12.60 -13.76
N GLU A 243 -6.35 -11.67 -14.07
CA GLU A 243 -4.89 -11.83 -14.05
C GLU A 243 -4.20 -10.50 -13.80
N VAL A 244 -2.97 -10.53 -13.27
CA VAL A 244 -2.19 -9.32 -13.01
C VAL A 244 -1.35 -8.94 -14.22
N ARG A 245 -1.44 -7.68 -14.66
CA ARG A 245 -0.79 -7.10 -15.84
C ARG A 245 0.23 -6.05 -15.45
N TRP A 246 1.50 -6.40 -15.49
CA TRP A 246 2.62 -5.50 -15.17
C TRP A 246 2.96 -4.61 -16.35
N ARG A 247 2.78 -3.28 -16.20
CA ARG A 247 3.10 -2.32 -17.25
C ARG A 247 4.59 -2.16 -17.45
N VAL A 248 5.04 -2.20 -18.70
CA VAL A 248 6.45 -2.11 -19.10
C VAL A 248 6.62 -1.18 -20.29
N MET A 249 7.74 -0.47 -20.31
CA MET A 249 8.16 0.34 -21.46
C MET A 249 9.19 -0.40 -22.33
N ASN A 250 9.71 -1.54 -21.89
CA ASN A 250 10.75 -2.33 -22.57
C ASN A 250 12.04 -1.54 -22.78
N VAL A 251 12.51 -0.91 -21.70
CA VAL A 251 13.70 -0.08 -21.64
C VAL A 251 14.57 -0.50 -20.46
N SER A 252 15.88 -0.55 -20.65
CA SER A 252 16.85 -0.64 -19.56
C SER A 252 17.30 0.77 -19.18
N VAL A 253 17.28 1.08 -17.89
CA VAL A 253 17.68 2.38 -17.37
C VAL A 253 18.77 2.25 -16.31
N GLY A 254 19.52 3.29 -16.13
CA GLY A 254 20.55 3.42 -15.09
C GLY A 254 20.62 4.85 -14.59
N LEU A 255 21.67 5.18 -13.85
CA LEU A 255 21.98 6.56 -13.50
C LEU A 255 23.09 7.09 -14.41
N THR A 256 23.10 8.41 -14.64
CA THR A 256 24.24 9.11 -15.23
C THR A 256 25.49 8.91 -14.35
N GLU A 257 26.70 9.11 -14.89
CA GLU A 257 27.97 8.91 -14.15
C GLU A 257 28.04 9.73 -12.85
N ASP A 258 27.47 10.93 -12.86
CA ASP A 258 27.37 11.79 -11.67
C ASP A 258 26.20 11.43 -10.72
N GLY A 259 25.39 10.43 -11.09
CA GLY A 259 24.23 9.99 -10.31
C GLY A 259 23.03 10.93 -10.30
N SER A 260 23.07 12.01 -11.13
CA SER A 260 22.06 13.10 -11.05
C SER A 260 20.75 12.79 -11.76
N TYR A 261 20.77 11.93 -12.78
CA TYR A 261 19.62 11.64 -13.63
C TYR A 261 19.47 10.15 -13.95
N VAL A 262 18.25 9.74 -14.19
CA VAL A 262 17.94 8.43 -14.79
C VAL A 262 18.15 8.52 -16.30
N ILE A 263 18.99 7.64 -16.86
CA ILE A 263 19.32 7.60 -18.29
C ILE A 263 18.89 6.28 -18.91
N VAL A 264 18.47 6.33 -20.17
CA VAL A 264 18.15 5.15 -20.98
C VAL A 264 19.44 4.52 -21.47
N ASN A 265 19.74 3.30 -21.00
CA ASN A 265 20.93 2.54 -21.38
C ASN A 265 20.75 1.74 -22.66
N SER A 266 19.57 1.11 -22.81
CA SER A 266 19.22 0.34 -24.02
C SER A 266 17.71 0.18 -24.14
N LEU A 267 17.24 -0.18 -25.31
CA LEU A 267 15.84 -0.37 -25.66
C LEU A 267 15.65 -1.67 -26.45
N ASP A 268 14.52 -2.33 -26.20
CA ASP A 268 14.00 -3.30 -27.16
C ASP A 268 13.49 -2.52 -28.39
N ALA A 269 14.04 -2.81 -29.58
CA ALA A 269 13.67 -2.12 -30.83
C ALA A 269 12.17 -2.20 -31.15
N ASN A 270 11.50 -3.27 -30.70
CA ASN A 270 10.06 -3.48 -30.84
C ASN A 270 9.27 -3.06 -29.60
N GLY A 271 9.95 -2.55 -28.57
CA GLY A 271 9.37 -2.16 -27.31
C GLY A 271 8.53 -0.89 -27.36
N ALA A 272 7.78 -0.65 -26.29
CA ALA A 272 6.89 0.52 -26.17
C ALA A 272 7.67 1.85 -26.22
N ALA A 273 8.79 1.95 -25.52
CA ALA A 273 9.63 3.15 -25.49
C ALA A 273 10.23 3.47 -26.88
N ALA A 274 10.77 2.47 -27.58
CA ALA A 274 11.33 2.65 -28.93
C ALA A 274 10.28 3.10 -29.94
N LYS A 275 9.09 2.47 -29.93
CA LYS A 275 7.96 2.86 -30.78
C LYS A 275 7.46 4.28 -30.52
N ALA A 276 7.58 4.76 -29.30
CA ALA A 276 7.23 6.11 -28.91
C ALA A 276 8.30 7.15 -29.30
N GLY A 277 9.51 6.71 -29.71
CA GLY A 277 10.61 7.58 -30.11
C GLY A 277 11.58 7.94 -28.97
N ILE A 278 11.52 7.25 -27.84
CA ILE A 278 12.57 7.29 -26.81
C ILE A 278 13.83 6.62 -27.40
N LYS A 279 15.01 7.14 -27.06
CA LYS A 279 16.30 6.67 -27.57
C LYS A 279 17.28 6.40 -26.43
N GLU A 280 18.28 5.61 -26.73
CA GLU A 280 19.45 5.45 -25.86
C GLU A 280 20.13 6.79 -25.61
N GLY A 281 20.51 7.06 -24.37
CA GLY A 281 21.06 8.34 -23.94
C GLY A 281 20.06 9.39 -23.48
N ASP A 282 18.73 9.19 -23.68
CA ASP A 282 17.72 10.09 -23.14
C ASP A 282 17.74 10.10 -21.62
N LYS A 283 17.73 11.29 -21.02
CA LYS A 283 17.51 11.44 -19.57
C LYS A 283 16.02 11.47 -19.28
N ILE A 284 15.54 10.66 -18.39
CA ILE A 284 14.15 10.66 -17.94
C ILE A 284 14.02 11.63 -16.76
N LEU A 285 13.26 12.70 -16.94
CA LEU A 285 13.10 13.75 -15.93
C LEU A 285 11.82 13.56 -15.11
N GLU A 286 10.71 13.29 -15.78
CA GLU A 286 9.38 13.15 -15.16
C GLU A 286 8.57 12.09 -15.87
N ILE A 287 7.64 11.47 -15.13
CA ILE A 287 6.62 10.58 -15.66
C ILE A 287 5.23 11.07 -15.22
N TYR A 288 4.27 10.99 -16.13
CA TYR A 288 2.87 11.35 -15.92
C TYR A 288 2.03 10.10 -16.13
N THR A 289 1.40 9.63 -15.07
CA THR A 289 0.53 8.45 -15.08
C THR A 289 -0.91 8.85 -14.78
N PRO A 290 -1.92 8.32 -15.48
CA PRO A 290 -3.29 8.82 -15.40
C PRO A 290 -3.89 8.84 -13.99
N ASN A 291 -3.67 7.76 -13.24
CA ASN A 291 -4.31 7.56 -11.94
C ASN A 291 -3.40 7.86 -10.74
N ASN A 292 -2.08 7.71 -10.89
CA ASN A 292 -1.14 7.91 -9.78
C ASN A 292 -0.64 9.36 -9.72
N HIS A 293 -0.04 9.85 -10.81
CA HIS A 293 0.58 11.17 -10.88
C HIS A 293 0.16 11.91 -12.16
N PRO A 294 -1.11 12.35 -12.28
CA PRO A 294 -1.57 13.08 -13.47
C PRO A 294 -0.90 14.46 -13.64
N ALA A 295 -0.39 15.04 -12.56
CA ALA A 295 0.36 16.30 -12.58
C ALA A 295 1.87 16.13 -12.86
N GLY A 296 2.34 14.89 -12.98
CA GLY A 296 3.74 14.55 -13.15
C GLY A 296 4.46 14.20 -11.85
N MET A 297 5.37 13.24 -11.94
CA MET A 297 6.28 12.83 -10.86
C MET A 297 7.72 12.98 -11.35
N VAL A 298 8.53 13.72 -10.61
CA VAL A 298 9.98 13.86 -10.89
C VAL A 298 10.68 12.52 -10.64
N ILE A 299 11.47 12.09 -11.60
CA ILE A 299 12.23 10.84 -11.54
C ILE A 299 13.67 11.12 -11.10
N ASN A 300 13.95 10.93 -9.83
CA ASN A 300 15.26 11.16 -9.22
C ASN A 300 16.17 9.91 -9.19
N ASN A 301 15.57 8.73 -9.34
CA ASN A 301 16.28 7.45 -9.32
C ASN A 301 15.51 6.38 -10.11
N VAL A 302 16.19 5.27 -10.41
CA VAL A 302 15.62 4.14 -11.17
C VAL A 302 14.44 3.53 -10.43
N ASP A 303 14.51 3.43 -9.11
CA ASP A 303 13.49 2.77 -8.30
C ASP A 303 12.16 3.53 -8.32
N SER A 304 12.20 4.87 -8.35
CA SER A 304 10.99 5.69 -8.46
C SER A 304 10.27 5.47 -9.80
N LEU A 305 11.00 5.37 -10.91
CA LEU A 305 10.42 5.07 -12.22
C LEU A 305 9.78 3.67 -12.24
N ILE A 306 10.48 2.67 -11.75
CA ILE A 306 9.97 1.29 -11.76
C ILE A 306 8.77 1.14 -10.83
N THR A 307 8.81 1.74 -9.63
CA THR A 307 7.68 1.73 -8.69
C THR A 307 6.45 2.38 -9.29
N GLU A 308 6.62 3.50 -9.99
CA GLU A 308 5.50 4.19 -10.65
C GLU A 308 4.84 3.30 -11.70
N LEU A 309 5.62 2.69 -12.58
CA LEU A 309 5.10 1.74 -13.58
C LEU A 309 4.47 0.50 -12.94
N ALA A 310 5.07 -0.03 -11.88
CA ALA A 310 4.59 -1.22 -11.18
C ALA A 310 3.25 -0.98 -10.45
N THR A 311 2.97 0.25 -10.03
CA THR A 311 1.71 0.60 -9.34
C THR A 311 0.60 1.06 -10.29
N MET A 312 0.87 1.18 -11.59
CA MET A 312 -0.15 1.47 -12.59
C MET A 312 -1.18 0.35 -12.70
N SER A 313 -2.45 0.72 -12.84
CA SER A 313 -3.49 -0.24 -13.19
C SER A 313 -3.18 -0.94 -14.52
N GLY A 314 -3.51 -2.23 -14.62
CA GLY A 314 -3.42 -2.95 -15.88
C GLY A 314 -4.30 -2.39 -17.01
N ALA A 315 -5.26 -1.52 -16.66
CA ALA A 315 -6.08 -0.77 -17.63
C ALA A 315 -5.37 0.49 -18.17
N ASP A 316 -4.35 1.01 -17.46
CA ASP A 316 -3.64 2.23 -17.84
C ASP A 316 -2.61 1.92 -18.94
N GLU A 317 -2.96 2.24 -20.18
CA GLU A 317 -2.11 1.91 -21.34
C GLU A 317 -1.11 3.01 -21.69
N LYS A 318 -1.36 4.25 -21.29
CA LYS A 318 -0.59 5.42 -21.72
C LYS A 318 0.06 6.14 -20.57
N VAL A 319 1.31 6.54 -20.78
CA VAL A 319 2.05 7.46 -19.90
C VAL A 319 2.65 8.57 -20.75
N LYS A 320 2.91 9.74 -20.15
CA LYS A 320 3.77 10.75 -20.76
C LYS A 320 5.09 10.78 -20.01
N VAL A 321 6.16 10.86 -20.75
CA VAL A 321 7.52 10.91 -20.20
C VAL A 321 8.19 12.19 -20.66
N LEU A 322 8.60 13.04 -19.72
CA LEU A 322 9.44 14.18 -20.01
C LEU A 322 10.89 13.71 -20.05
N ILE A 323 11.50 13.82 -21.21
CA ILE A 323 12.92 13.50 -21.42
C ILE A 323 13.75 14.74 -21.70
N GLU A 324 15.07 14.65 -21.51
CA GLU A 324 16.06 15.58 -22.06
C GLU A 324 16.96 14.82 -23.03
N ARG A 325 17.03 15.33 -24.26
CA ARG A 325 17.90 14.84 -25.35
C ARG A 325 18.65 16.02 -25.94
N ASP A 326 19.98 15.95 -26.02
CA ASP A 326 20.83 17.01 -26.59
C ASP A 326 20.60 18.39 -25.93
N GLY A 327 20.25 18.41 -24.64
CA GLY A 327 19.93 19.62 -23.88
C GLY A 327 18.50 20.16 -24.08
N GLU A 328 17.69 19.56 -24.94
CA GLU A 328 16.31 19.95 -25.17
C GLU A 328 15.33 19.02 -24.45
N LYS A 329 14.31 19.61 -23.81
CA LYS A 329 13.24 18.87 -23.14
C LYS A 329 12.12 18.53 -24.11
N GLN A 330 11.68 17.28 -24.09
CA GLN A 330 10.61 16.78 -24.96
C GLN A 330 9.63 15.94 -24.14
N MET A 331 8.32 16.15 -24.39
CA MET A 331 7.27 15.31 -23.82
C MET A 331 6.92 14.20 -24.82
N ILE A 332 7.03 12.95 -24.40
CA ILE A 332 6.79 11.78 -25.24
C ILE A 332 5.60 10.98 -24.68
N ASP A 333 4.60 10.74 -25.53
CA ASP A 333 3.48 9.85 -25.21
C ASP A 333 3.90 8.39 -25.48
N VAL A 334 3.91 7.57 -24.43
CA VAL A 334 4.26 6.15 -24.52
C VAL A 334 3.02 5.30 -24.29
N THR A 335 2.66 4.47 -25.26
CA THR A 335 1.69 3.38 -25.05
C THR A 335 2.45 2.18 -24.50
N THR A 336 2.27 1.90 -23.20
CA THR A 336 2.98 0.82 -22.51
C THR A 336 2.52 -0.55 -22.99
N ASN A 337 3.42 -1.52 -22.98
CA ASN A 337 3.07 -2.93 -23.05
C ASN A 337 2.72 -3.45 -21.66
N TYR A 338 2.33 -4.74 -21.56
CA TYR A 338 2.27 -5.42 -20.27
C TYR A 338 2.92 -6.81 -20.37
N LYS A 339 3.34 -7.32 -19.21
CA LYS A 339 3.75 -8.72 -19.01
C LYS A 339 2.90 -9.33 -17.91
N LEU A 340 2.59 -10.61 -18.04
CA LEU A 340 1.94 -11.40 -17.00
C LEU A 340 2.96 -11.89 -15.98
N SER A 341 2.56 -12.10 -14.74
CA SER A 341 3.45 -12.59 -13.69
C SER A 341 4.19 -13.88 -14.05
N LYS A 342 3.50 -14.83 -14.68
CA LYS A 342 4.09 -16.08 -15.20
C LYS A 342 5.17 -15.89 -16.27
N GLU A 343 5.11 -14.81 -17.05
CA GLU A 343 6.12 -14.49 -18.07
C GLU A 343 7.40 -13.95 -17.46
N TYR A 344 7.28 -13.18 -16.35
CA TYR A 344 8.43 -12.75 -15.59
C TYR A 344 9.21 -13.91 -14.96
N GLU A 345 8.51 -14.92 -14.44
CA GLU A 345 9.15 -16.12 -13.89
C GLU A 345 9.87 -16.94 -14.95
N ALA A 346 9.28 -17.08 -16.13
CA ALA A 346 9.90 -17.79 -17.25
C ALA A 346 11.19 -17.11 -17.74
N ASP A 347 11.28 -15.78 -17.67
CA ASP A 347 12.47 -15.02 -18.07
C ASP A 347 13.61 -15.11 -17.03
N LYS A 348 13.32 -15.37 -15.73
CA LYS A 348 14.36 -15.58 -14.71
C LYS A 348 15.09 -16.91 -14.85
N ASN A 349 14.45 -17.91 -15.47
CA ASN A 349 14.98 -19.26 -15.63
C ASN A 349 15.75 -19.45 -16.96
N LYS A 350 15.92 -18.39 -17.74
CA LYS A 350 16.75 -18.33 -18.95
C LYS A 350 18.08 -17.64 -18.69
#